data_06a42b33e63a111321dcecd16f61be21
#
_entry.id   06a42b33e63a111321dcecd16f61be21
#
_cell.length_a   1.000
_cell.length_b   1.000
_cell.length_c   1.000
_cell.angle_alpha   90.00
_cell.angle_beta   90.00
_cell.angle_gamma   90.00
#
_symmetry.space_group_name_H-M   'P 1'
#
loop_
_entity.id
_entity.type
_entity.pdbx_description
1 polymer ?
#
loop_
_entity_poly.entity_id
_entity_poly.type
_entity_poly.pdbx_seq_one_letter_code
_entity_poly.pdbx_strand_id
1 'polypeptide(L)'
;MRRVIGRLAKWSFLAWLGWRLLGPDPVPRTVGDQRRPLMVPGRTVFVGRHEFFVRELGDPGAPPVVLIHGWNFDGEMAFHKLMPILAERYRVIVPDLRNHGKSDRIRGRFDLSDVADEVDAIIAALGLPTPVPIVGYSMGGMVAQELSLRHPTTVSVLVLGATAARPIARLRPLSYVLFAVTRAIARISRAEAVWASFLVLRKGGLIGSSDEAWMWDSLLARDANLYHESAYAIWRFDSRARLGDLAVPTLVVIPERDTVVRVPTQEELARLIPHAQVVRIAGLGHETILAAPDAFAAAVAGFLDSNDAWPARTDGPNGEVQ
;
A
#
# COMPACT_ATOMS: atom_id res chain seq x y z
N MET A 1 9.65 -31.65 39.52
CA MET A 1 9.44 -31.71 38.08
C MET A 1 9.03 -30.36 37.46
N ARG A 2 7.93 -29.71 37.89
CA ARG A 2 7.49 -28.39 37.32
C ARG A 2 8.54 -27.27 37.35
N ARG A 3 9.32 -27.14 38.46
CA ARG A 3 10.39 -26.12 38.59
C ARG A 3 11.58 -26.35 37.65
N VAL A 4 11.92 -27.60 37.34
CA VAL A 4 13.01 -27.95 36.43
C VAL A 4 12.59 -27.65 34.97
N ILE A 5 11.36 -28.01 34.59
CA ILE A 5 10.79 -27.73 33.25
C ILE A 5 10.74 -26.21 33.03
N GLY A 6 10.29 -25.44 34.04
CA GLY A 6 10.25 -23.98 33.93
C GLY A 6 11.64 -23.32 33.78
N ARG A 7 12.67 -23.88 34.44
CA ARG A 7 14.07 -23.43 34.30
C ARG A 7 14.62 -23.76 32.90
N LEU A 8 14.42 -24.97 32.41
CA LEU A 8 14.85 -25.38 31.11
C LEU A 8 14.19 -24.54 30.03
N ALA A 9 12.87 -24.33 30.09
CA ALA A 9 12.15 -23.46 29.15
C ALA A 9 12.68 -22.03 29.15
N LYS A 10 12.99 -21.46 30.33
CA LYS A 10 13.59 -20.13 30.46
C LYS A 10 14.96 -20.04 29.79
N TRP A 11 15.84 -21.02 30.08
CA TRP A 11 17.19 -21.01 29.50
C TRP A 11 17.18 -21.29 28.00
N SER A 12 16.32 -22.18 27.51
CA SER A 12 16.12 -22.40 26.08
C SER A 12 15.61 -21.14 25.36
N PHE A 13 14.67 -20.42 25.99
CA PHE A 13 14.19 -19.15 25.47
C PHE A 13 15.29 -18.08 25.43
N LEU A 14 16.07 -17.95 26.51
CA LEU A 14 17.18 -16.99 26.55
C LEU A 14 18.30 -17.32 25.56
N ALA A 15 18.63 -18.61 25.41
CA ALA A 15 19.60 -19.06 24.41
C ALA A 15 19.10 -18.82 22.98
N TRP A 16 17.82 -19.13 22.72
CA TRP A 16 17.18 -18.81 21.42
C TRP A 16 17.20 -17.32 21.15
N LEU A 17 16.80 -16.50 22.14
CA LEU A 17 16.79 -15.04 22.02
C LEU A 17 18.19 -14.48 21.78
N GLY A 18 19.19 -14.97 22.52
CA GLY A 18 20.59 -14.57 22.34
C GLY A 18 21.10 -14.92 20.94
N TRP A 19 20.81 -16.14 20.49
CA TRP A 19 21.18 -16.55 19.12
C TRP A 19 20.47 -15.73 18.05
N ARG A 20 19.21 -15.38 18.28
CA ARG A 20 18.42 -14.56 17.33
C ARG A 20 18.89 -13.10 17.31
N LEU A 21 19.30 -12.53 18.43
CA LEU A 21 19.75 -11.13 18.52
C LEU A 21 21.21 -10.94 18.09
N LEU A 22 22.05 -11.97 18.29
CA LEU A 22 23.50 -11.90 18.05
C LEU A 22 23.98 -12.81 16.90
N GLY A 23 23.10 -13.68 16.41
CA GLY A 23 23.39 -14.59 15.29
C GLY A 23 23.24 -13.90 13.92
N PRO A 24 23.56 -14.63 12.85
CA PRO A 24 23.40 -14.11 11.50
C PRO A 24 21.92 -13.82 11.20
N ASP A 25 21.67 -12.83 10.34
CA ASP A 25 20.34 -12.46 9.90
C ASP A 25 19.58 -13.68 9.35
N PRO A 26 18.32 -13.86 9.72
CA PRO A 26 17.50 -14.94 9.19
C PRO A 26 17.23 -14.68 7.72
N VAL A 27 17.93 -15.35 6.84
CA VAL A 27 17.70 -15.28 5.39
C VAL A 27 16.62 -16.31 5.02
N PRO A 28 15.63 -15.95 4.21
CA PRO A 28 14.73 -16.93 3.61
C PRO A 28 15.54 -18.01 2.89
N ARG A 29 15.20 -19.28 3.10
CA ARG A 29 15.95 -20.43 2.50
C ARG A 29 15.69 -20.63 1.00
N THR A 30 15.22 -19.64 0.30
CA THR A 30 15.03 -19.71 -1.15
C THR A 30 16.39 -19.62 -1.84
N VAL A 31 16.81 -20.75 -2.36
CA VAL A 31 18.05 -20.87 -3.14
C VAL A 31 17.79 -20.31 -4.54
N GLY A 32 18.50 -19.27 -4.91
CA GLY A 32 18.53 -18.75 -6.26
C GLY A 32 18.66 -17.23 -6.28
N ASP A 33 19.30 -16.74 -7.31
CA ASP A 33 19.42 -15.30 -7.63
C ASP A 33 18.03 -14.78 -8.06
N GLN A 34 17.13 -14.61 -7.09
CA GLN A 34 15.79 -14.11 -7.33
C GLN A 34 15.88 -12.60 -7.50
N ARG A 35 16.10 -12.18 -8.73
CA ARG A 35 15.98 -10.78 -9.10
C ARG A 35 14.53 -10.35 -8.92
N ARG A 36 14.33 -9.07 -8.57
CA ARG A 36 13.00 -8.47 -8.59
C ARG A 36 12.33 -8.76 -9.94
N PRO A 37 11.11 -9.32 -9.95
CA PRO A 37 10.47 -9.76 -11.19
C PRO A 37 10.18 -8.62 -12.15
N LEU A 38 10.06 -7.39 -11.65
CA LEU A 38 9.83 -6.20 -12.43
C LEU A 38 10.65 -5.04 -11.84
N MET A 39 11.77 -4.73 -12.50
CA MET A 39 12.55 -3.53 -12.16
C MET A 39 12.01 -2.34 -12.97
N VAL A 40 10.91 -1.76 -12.50
CA VAL A 40 10.36 -0.56 -13.16
C VAL A 40 11.29 0.61 -12.90
N PRO A 41 11.82 1.24 -13.96
CA PRO A 41 12.57 2.47 -13.80
C PRO A 41 11.69 3.55 -13.18
N GLY A 42 12.30 4.42 -12.41
CA GLY A 42 11.60 5.53 -11.79
C GLY A 42 12.50 6.74 -11.69
N ARG A 43 11.90 7.84 -11.30
CA ARG A 43 12.61 9.11 -11.10
C ARG A 43 12.29 9.71 -9.74
N THR A 44 13.19 10.52 -9.24
CA THR A 44 12.94 11.35 -8.06
C THR A 44 12.14 12.58 -8.46
N VAL A 45 11.10 12.86 -7.68
CA VAL A 45 10.26 14.06 -7.78
C VAL A 45 10.41 14.85 -6.49
N PHE A 46 10.59 16.17 -6.60
CA PHE A 46 10.74 17.04 -5.44
C PHE A 46 9.39 17.69 -5.11
N VAL A 47 9.00 17.57 -3.85
CA VAL A 47 7.87 18.30 -3.25
C VAL A 47 8.42 19.13 -2.10
N GLY A 48 8.53 20.42 -2.32
CA GLY A 48 9.27 21.30 -1.43
C GLY A 48 10.73 20.86 -1.30
N ARG A 49 11.14 20.48 -0.09
CA ARG A 49 12.50 19.98 0.19
C ARG A 49 12.61 18.44 0.21
N HIS A 50 11.52 17.75 0.00
CA HIS A 50 11.45 16.29 0.14
C HIS A 50 11.49 15.60 -1.22
N GLU A 51 12.15 14.45 -1.25
CA GLU A 51 12.33 13.62 -2.42
C GLU A 51 11.35 12.42 -2.38
N PHE A 52 10.59 12.27 -3.46
CA PHE A 52 9.68 11.14 -3.65
C PHE A 52 10.10 10.36 -4.88
N PHE A 53 10.21 9.05 -4.75
CA PHE A 53 10.50 8.19 -5.87
C PHE A 53 9.21 7.75 -6.54
N VAL A 54 9.12 7.96 -7.86
CA VAL A 54 7.93 7.64 -8.64
C VAL A 54 8.31 6.70 -9.77
N ARG A 55 7.61 5.59 -9.88
CA ARG A 55 7.72 4.64 -11.01
C ARG A 55 6.66 4.95 -12.03
N GLU A 56 7.03 4.82 -13.30
CA GLU A 56 6.11 4.98 -14.42
C GLU A 56 6.24 3.78 -15.36
N LEU A 57 5.11 3.26 -15.84
CA LEU A 57 5.04 2.16 -16.79
C LEU A 57 3.89 2.39 -17.78
N GLY A 58 4.06 1.97 -19.02
CA GLY A 58 3.11 2.17 -20.12
C GLY A 58 3.51 3.32 -21.05
N ASP A 59 2.70 3.55 -22.06
CA ASP A 59 2.92 4.64 -23.02
C ASP A 59 2.77 6.00 -22.33
N PRO A 60 3.77 6.90 -22.43
CA PRO A 60 3.66 8.26 -21.88
C PRO A 60 2.47 9.07 -22.42
N GLY A 61 2.01 8.76 -23.65
CA GLY A 61 0.83 9.37 -24.27
C GLY A 61 -0.50 8.74 -23.86
N ALA A 62 -0.49 7.60 -23.17
CA ALA A 62 -1.71 6.96 -22.67
C ALA A 62 -2.33 7.73 -21.51
N PRO A 63 -3.63 7.55 -21.24
CA PRO A 63 -4.30 8.17 -20.10
C PRO A 63 -3.64 7.77 -18.78
N PRO A 64 -3.32 8.73 -17.88
CA PRO A 64 -2.65 8.42 -16.63
C PRO A 64 -3.58 7.78 -15.60
N VAL A 65 -3.04 6.88 -14.78
CA VAL A 65 -3.67 6.35 -13.57
C VAL A 65 -2.64 6.30 -12.43
N VAL A 66 -3.01 6.79 -11.25
CA VAL A 66 -2.12 6.82 -10.08
C VAL A 66 -2.49 5.70 -9.11
N LEU A 67 -1.52 4.86 -8.77
CA LEU A 67 -1.69 3.76 -7.81
C LEU A 67 -1.01 4.10 -6.50
N ILE A 68 -1.74 4.02 -5.38
CA ILE A 68 -1.27 4.32 -4.02
C ILE A 68 -1.17 3.02 -3.22
N HIS A 69 0.06 2.67 -2.81
CA HIS A 69 0.36 1.40 -2.16
C HIS A 69 -0.06 1.33 -0.70
N GLY A 70 -0.18 0.10 -0.19
CA GLY A 70 -0.50 -0.21 1.19
C GLY A 70 0.70 -0.08 2.14
N TRP A 71 0.41 -0.21 3.42
CA TRP A 71 1.42 -0.31 4.47
C TRP A 71 2.29 -1.56 4.29
N ASN A 72 3.52 -1.55 4.74
CA ASN A 72 4.53 -2.60 4.60
C ASN A 72 5.23 -2.69 3.24
N PHE A 73 4.66 -2.20 2.18
CA PHE A 73 5.17 -2.33 0.83
C PHE A 73 5.62 -0.98 0.29
N ASP A 74 6.50 -1.00 -0.69
CA ASP A 74 6.70 0.10 -1.62
C ASP A 74 5.80 -0.11 -2.85
N GLY A 75 5.83 0.85 -3.75
CA GLY A 75 4.99 0.79 -4.95
C GLY A 75 5.25 -0.43 -5.82
N GLU A 76 6.51 -0.87 -5.96
CA GLU A 76 6.84 -2.06 -6.74
C GLU A 76 6.42 -3.34 -6.03
N MET A 77 6.66 -3.44 -4.72
CA MET A 77 6.21 -4.60 -3.94
C MET A 77 4.71 -4.80 -4.02
N ALA A 78 3.95 -3.71 -3.96
CA ALA A 78 2.49 -3.77 -4.00
C ALA A 78 1.95 -4.10 -5.40
N PHE A 79 2.56 -3.56 -6.46
CA PHE A 79 1.92 -3.52 -7.77
C PHE A 79 2.72 -4.18 -8.90
N HIS A 80 3.83 -4.88 -8.64
CA HIS A 80 4.67 -5.49 -9.69
C HIS A 80 3.90 -6.43 -10.64
N LYS A 81 2.82 -7.05 -10.17
CA LYS A 81 1.96 -7.88 -11.01
C LYS A 81 0.82 -7.11 -11.69
N LEU A 82 0.32 -6.06 -11.04
CA LEU A 82 -0.77 -5.24 -11.57
C LEU A 82 -0.31 -4.22 -12.62
N MET A 83 0.85 -3.58 -12.37
CA MET A 83 1.37 -2.53 -13.25
C MET A 83 1.48 -2.97 -14.72
N PRO A 84 2.05 -4.14 -15.07
CA PRO A 84 2.16 -4.57 -16.48
C PRO A 84 0.81 -4.69 -17.17
N ILE A 85 -0.21 -5.20 -16.45
CA ILE A 85 -1.55 -5.41 -17.00
C ILE A 85 -2.22 -4.06 -17.30
N LEU A 86 -2.16 -3.14 -16.35
CA LEU A 86 -2.73 -1.80 -16.55
C LEU A 86 -1.94 -0.99 -17.58
N ALA A 87 -0.63 -1.20 -17.67
CA ALA A 87 0.26 -0.48 -18.59
C ALA A 87 0.03 -0.80 -20.07
N GLU A 88 -0.71 -1.86 -20.38
CA GLU A 88 -1.17 -2.15 -21.75
C GLU A 88 -2.11 -1.05 -22.29
N ARG A 89 -2.79 -0.33 -21.39
CA ARG A 89 -3.83 0.67 -21.74
C ARG A 89 -3.59 2.06 -21.15
N TYR A 90 -2.87 2.14 -20.03
CA TYR A 90 -2.74 3.35 -19.24
C TYR A 90 -1.27 3.70 -19.00
N ARG A 91 -1.00 4.99 -18.80
CA ARG A 91 0.24 5.43 -18.17
C ARG A 91 0.13 5.25 -16.66
N VAL A 92 0.70 4.18 -16.15
CA VAL A 92 0.62 3.79 -14.73
C VAL A 92 1.68 4.52 -13.93
N ILE A 93 1.27 5.26 -12.91
CA ILE A 93 2.13 6.10 -12.07
C ILE A 93 2.03 5.61 -10.64
N VAL A 94 3.17 5.28 -10.04
CA VAL A 94 3.24 4.68 -8.71
C VAL A 94 4.27 5.40 -7.85
N PRO A 95 3.87 6.35 -7.01
CA PRO A 95 4.76 6.95 -6.03
C PRO A 95 5.05 5.97 -4.89
N ASP A 96 6.29 5.94 -4.41
CA ASP A 96 6.59 5.46 -3.08
C ASP A 96 6.18 6.55 -2.08
N LEU A 97 5.32 6.22 -1.13
CA LEU A 97 4.90 7.19 -0.10
C LEU A 97 6.05 7.53 0.85
N ARG A 98 5.96 8.67 1.57
CA ARG A 98 6.95 9.02 2.60
C ARG A 98 7.23 7.81 3.51
N ASN A 99 8.47 7.64 3.91
CA ASN A 99 8.92 6.57 4.80
C ASN A 99 8.85 5.15 4.21
N HIS A 100 8.46 5.00 2.94
CA HIS A 100 8.41 3.73 2.23
C HIS A 100 9.34 3.75 1.00
N GLY A 101 9.72 2.56 0.53
CA GLY A 101 10.51 2.38 -0.68
C GLY A 101 11.75 3.25 -0.75
N LYS A 102 11.89 4.00 -1.84
CA LYS A 102 13.01 4.89 -2.12
C LYS A 102 12.73 6.37 -1.80
N SER A 103 11.52 6.70 -1.33
CA SER A 103 11.17 8.07 -0.91
C SER A 103 11.79 8.43 0.42
N ASP A 104 11.84 9.75 0.70
CA ASP A 104 12.45 10.33 1.89
C ASP A 104 11.95 9.74 3.20
N ARG A 105 12.85 9.70 4.17
CA ARG A 105 12.61 9.30 5.55
C ARG A 105 12.31 10.53 6.40
N ILE A 106 11.04 10.95 6.37
CA ILE A 106 10.55 12.16 7.06
C ILE A 106 10.21 11.81 8.50
N ARG A 107 10.97 12.35 9.43
CA ARG A 107 10.75 12.18 10.87
C ARG A 107 9.61 13.08 11.36
N GLY A 108 8.92 12.61 12.39
CA GLY A 108 7.79 13.31 12.99
C GLY A 108 6.52 12.49 12.95
N ARG A 109 5.41 13.14 13.23
CA ARG A 109 4.11 12.50 13.19
C ARG A 109 3.77 12.13 11.73
N PHE A 110 3.30 10.91 11.54
CA PHE A 110 2.80 10.43 10.28
C PHE A 110 1.26 10.51 10.32
N ASP A 111 0.69 11.36 9.50
CA ASP A 111 -0.75 11.44 9.32
C ASP A 111 -1.12 11.15 7.86
N LEU A 112 -2.21 10.41 7.63
CA LEU A 112 -2.62 10.02 6.28
C LEU A 112 -3.10 11.22 5.45
N SER A 113 -3.59 12.28 6.11
CA SER A 113 -3.91 13.55 5.46
C SER A 113 -2.69 14.24 4.87
N ASP A 114 -1.57 14.25 5.61
CA ASP A 114 -0.33 14.84 5.09
C ASP A 114 0.21 14.04 3.90
N VAL A 115 0.07 12.71 3.95
CA VAL A 115 0.45 11.83 2.83
C VAL A 115 -0.43 12.09 1.60
N ALA A 116 -1.71 12.38 1.81
CA ALA A 116 -2.62 12.76 0.73
C ALA A 116 -2.22 14.10 0.08
N ASP A 117 -1.87 15.11 0.90
CA ASP A 117 -1.35 16.40 0.41
C ASP A 117 -0.04 16.23 -0.38
N GLU A 118 0.83 15.29 0.03
CA GLU A 118 2.04 14.96 -0.73
C GLU A 118 1.74 14.28 -2.05
N VAL A 119 0.76 13.36 -2.10
CA VAL A 119 0.37 12.71 -3.36
C VAL A 119 -0.20 13.74 -4.34
N ASP A 120 -1.02 14.68 -3.88
CA ASP A 120 -1.49 15.80 -4.69
C ASP A 120 -0.33 16.62 -5.25
N ALA A 121 0.61 16.99 -4.41
CA ALA A 121 1.80 17.74 -4.82
C ALA A 121 2.71 16.96 -5.78
N ILE A 122 2.81 15.63 -5.64
CA ILE A 122 3.53 14.76 -6.59
C ILE A 122 2.83 14.78 -7.95
N ILE A 123 1.50 14.66 -7.99
CA ILE A 123 0.68 14.73 -9.21
C ILE A 123 0.94 16.07 -9.93
N ALA A 124 0.91 17.17 -9.20
CA ALA A 124 1.20 18.50 -9.73
C ALA A 124 2.64 18.62 -10.24
N ALA A 125 3.64 18.14 -9.47
CA ALA A 125 5.05 18.18 -9.86
C ALA A 125 5.38 17.31 -11.08
N LEU A 126 4.60 16.25 -11.32
CA LEU A 126 4.68 15.42 -12.53
C LEU A 126 4.03 16.09 -13.75
N GLY A 127 3.27 17.17 -13.57
CA GLY A 127 2.50 17.81 -14.63
C GLY A 127 1.39 16.91 -15.18
N LEU A 128 0.81 16.05 -14.34
CA LEU A 128 -0.28 15.20 -14.80
C LEU A 128 -1.54 16.00 -15.07
N PRO A 129 -2.31 15.65 -16.13
CA PRO A 129 -3.61 16.25 -16.33
C PRO A 129 -4.54 15.90 -15.15
N THR A 130 -5.15 16.91 -14.55
CA THR A 130 -6.13 16.76 -13.48
C THR A 130 -7.52 17.17 -13.98
N PRO A 131 -8.59 16.52 -13.50
CA PRO A 131 -8.58 15.42 -12.54
C PRO A 131 -8.06 14.09 -13.11
N VAL A 132 -7.48 13.24 -12.26
CA VAL A 132 -6.85 11.95 -12.62
C VAL A 132 -7.44 10.79 -11.80
N PRO A 133 -7.59 9.58 -12.39
CA PRO A 133 -8.02 8.39 -11.64
C PRO A 133 -7.01 7.99 -10.57
N ILE A 134 -7.53 7.68 -9.38
CA ILE A 134 -6.74 7.21 -8.23
C ILE A 134 -7.19 5.80 -7.84
N VAL A 135 -6.24 4.90 -7.72
CA VAL A 135 -6.42 3.52 -7.22
C VAL A 135 -5.64 3.36 -5.92
N GLY A 136 -6.34 3.23 -4.81
CA GLY A 136 -5.71 3.04 -3.50
C GLY A 136 -5.93 1.62 -2.96
N TYR A 137 -4.86 0.97 -2.48
CA TYR A 137 -4.93 -0.35 -1.88
C TYR A 137 -4.59 -0.33 -0.40
N SER A 138 -5.45 -0.91 0.46
CA SER A 138 -5.21 -0.99 1.91
C SER A 138 -5.00 0.41 2.54
N MET A 139 -3.85 0.69 3.16
CA MET A 139 -3.50 2.04 3.63
C MET A 139 -3.55 3.07 2.49
N GLY A 140 -3.13 2.70 1.28
CA GLY A 140 -3.23 3.57 0.11
C GLY A 140 -4.66 3.96 -0.23
N GLY A 141 -5.63 3.08 0.07
CA GLY A 141 -7.05 3.41 -0.04
C GLY A 141 -7.53 4.43 1.00
N MET A 142 -6.93 4.44 2.20
CA MET A 142 -7.21 5.47 3.20
C MET A 142 -6.61 6.82 2.79
N VAL A 143 -5.39 6.81 2.23
CA VAL A 143 -4.76 8.01 1.64
C VAL A 143 -5.60 8.53 0.47
N ALA A 144 -6.09 7.65 -0.40
CA ALA A 144 -6.94 8.04 -1.54
C ALA A 144 -8.28 8.66 -1.10
N GLN A 145 -8.87 8.18 0.00
CA GLN A 145 -10.04 8.83 0.61
C GLN A 145 -9.71 10.26 1.07
N GLU A 146 -8.60 10.45 1.80
CA GLU A 146 -8.15 11.79 2.23
C GLU A 146 -7.86 12.69 1.02
N LEU A 147 -7.18 12.17 0.00
CA LEU A 147 -6.87 12.90 -1.22
C LEU A 147 -8.16 13.42 -1.90
N SER A 148 -9.14 12.55 -2.09
CA SER A 148 -10.39 12.93 -2.74
C SER A 148 -11.22 13.93 -1.93
N LEU A 149 -11.19 13.82 -0.58
CA LEU A 149 -11.90 14.74 0.31
C LEU A 149 -11.23 16.11 0.42
N ARG A 150 -9.90 16.18 0.35
CA ARG A 150 -9.12 17.41 0.55
C ARG A 150 -8.81 18.12 -0.76
N HIS A 151 -8.64 17.36 -1.83
CA HIS A 151 -8.28 17.83 -3.18
C HIS A 151 -9.29 17.32 -4.23
N PRO A 152 -10.57 17.72 -4.15
CA PRO A 152 -11.63 17.18 -5.01
C PRO A 152 -11.41 17.48 -6.50
N THR A 153 -10.60 18.48 -6.84
CA THR A 153 -10.27 18.82 -8.23
C THR A 153 -9.14 17.96 -8.81
N THR A 154 -8.44 17.19 -7.97
CA THR A 154 -7.33 16.33 -8.40
C THR A 154 -7.81 14.94 -8.82
N VAL A 155 -8.91 14.46 -8.23
CA VAL A 155 -9.40 13.09 -8.42
C VAL A 155 -10.61 13.08 -9.35
N SER A 156 -10.55 12.30 -10.44
CA SER A 156 -11.70 12.10 -11.35
C SER A 156 -12.54 10.89 -10.94
N VAL A 157 -11.88 9.81 -10.60
CA VAL A 157 -12.47 8.51 -10.26
C VAL A 157 -11.65 7.90 -9.12
N LEU A 158 -12.34 7.26 -8.16
CA LEU A 158 -11.71 6.66 -7.00
C LEU A 158 -11.95 5.15 -6.96
N VAL A 159 -10.86 4.36 -6.92
CA VAL A 159 -10.93 2.91 -6.71
C VAL A 159 -10.28 2.56 -5.36
N LEU A 160 -11.04 1.92 -4.49
CA LEU A 160 -10.67 1.58 -3.12
C LEU A 160 -10.62 0.06 -2.94
N GLY A 161 -9.42 -0.51 -2.98
CA GLY A 161 -9.21 -1.96 -2.85
C GLY A 161 -8.79 -2.37 -1.44
N ALA A 162 -9.44 -3.38 -0.86
CA ALA A 162 -9.07 -4.00 0.42
C ALA A 162 -8.82 -2.97 1.54
N THR A 163 -9.64 -1.94 1.64
CA THR A 163 -9.49 -0.79 2.55
C THR A 163 -10.75 -0.54 3.38
N ALA A 164 -10.72 0.41 4.29
CA ALA A 164 -11.84 0.74 5.16
C ALA A 164 -11.87 2.21 5.55
N ALA A 165 -13.04 2.70 5.95
CA ALA A 165 -13.21 4.00 6.57
C ALA A 165 -12.59 4.07 7.97
N ARG A 166 -12.59 2.94 8.67
CA ARG A 166 -12.01 2.75 10.00
C ARG A 166 -11.54 1.31 10.16
N PRO A 167 -10.22 1.03 10.00
CA PRO A 167 -9.74 -0.34 9.86
C PRO A 167 -9.81 -1.18 11.14
N ILE A 168 -9.73 -0.59 12.33
CA ILE A 168 -9.61 -1.35 13.59
C ILE A 168 -10.51 -0.80 14.69
N ALA A 169 -11.52 -1.57 15.08
CA ALA A 169 -12.46 -1.17 16.14
C ALA A 169 -12.17 -1.79 17.52
N ARG A 170 -11.71 -3.03 17.63
CA ARG A 170 -11.79 -3.82 18.88
C ARG A 170 -10.48 -4.10 19.62
N LEU A 171 -9.32 -4.04 18.97
CA LEU A 171 -8.04 -4.52 19.58
C LEU A 171 -7.02 -3.39 19.83
N ARG A 172 -7.45 -2.14 19.89
CA ARG A 172 -6.55 -0.98 20.03
C ARG A 172 -5.52 -1.12 21.17
N PRO A 173 -5.87 -1.44 22.44
CA PRO A 173 -4.85 -1.48 23.49
C PRO A 173 -3.81 -2.57 23.29
N LEU A 174 -4.24 -3.78 22.93
CA LEU A 174 -3.34 -4.92 22.70
C LEU A 174 -2.43 -4.69 21.50
N SER A 175 -2.98 -4.11 20.46
CA SER A 175 -2.21 -3.77 19.26
C SER A 175 -1.13 -2.72 19.58
N TYR A 176 -1.43 -1.69 20.35
CA TYR A 176 -0.43 -0.70 20.80
C TYR A 176 0.71 -1.35 21.58
N VAL A 177 0.40 -2.26 22.51
CA VAL A 177 1.42 -3.00 23.28
C VAL A 177 2.28 -3.85 22.35
N LEU A 178 1.65 -4.60 21.42
CA LEU A 178 2.38 -5.43 20.46
C LEU A 178 3.33 -4.59 19.58
N PHE A 179 2.87 -3.44 19.11
CA PHE A 179 3.71 -2.54 18.30
C PHE A 179 4.80 -1.86 19.14
N ALA A 180 4.55 -1.51 20.37
CA ALA A 180 5.59 -0.99 21.25
C ALA A 180 6.69 -2.04 21.48
N VAL A 181 6.33 -3.31 21.63
CA VAL A 181 7.27 -4.43 21.77
C VAL A 181 8.05 -4.65 20.48
N THR A 182 7.38 -4.71 19.32
CA THR A 182 8.08 -4.89 18.04
C THR A 182 9.00 -3.70 17.72
N ARG A 183 8.60 -2.47 18.07
CA ARG A 183 9.47 -1.28 17.96
C ARG A 183 10.69 -1.36 18.87
N ALA A 184 10.55 -1.87 20.10
CA ALA A 184 11.67 -2.09 21.01
C ALA A 184 12.63 -3.15 20.45
N ILE A 185 12.11 -4.26 19.94
CA ILE A 185 12.89 -5.31 19.26
C ILE A 185 13.63 -4.72 18.05
N ALA A 186 12.96 -3.93 17.22
CA ALA A 186 13.57 -3.33 16.04
C ALA A 186 14.74 -2.37 16.33
N ARG A 187 14.81 -1.83 17.55
CA ARG A 187 15.95 -1.02 18.01
C ARG A 187 17.18 -1.86 18.35
N ILE A 188 16.96 -3.13 18.71
CA ILE A 188 18.01 -4.07 19.09
C ILE A 188 18.44 -4.88 17.88
N SER A 189 17.49 -5.39 17.13
CA SER A 189 17.73 -6.19 15.92
C SER A 189 16.68 -5.88 14.85
N ARG A 190 17.13 -5.27 13.75
CA ARG A 190 16.28 -4.98 12.60
C ARG A 190 15.76 -6.27 11.96
N ALA A 191 16.62 -7.26 11.81
CA ALA A 191 16.26 -8.53 11.18
C ALA A 191 15.15 -9.26 11.90
N GLU A 192 15.15 -9.24 13.24
CA GLU A 192 14.08 -9.86 14.04
C GLU A 192 12.72 -9.21 13.84
N ALA A 193 12.68 -7.87 13.81
CA ALA A 193 11.45 -7.14 13.56
C ALA A 193 10.92 -7.39 12.15
N VAL A 194 11.81 -7.44 11.17
CA VAL A 194 11.46 -7.75 9.78
C VAL A 194 11.02 -9.20 9.65
N TRP A 195 11.70 -10.13 10.29
CA TRP A 195 11.35 -11.55 10.25
C TRP A 195 9.93 -11.83 10.75
N ALA A 196 9.53 -11.21 11.86
CA ALA A 196 8.16 -11.33 12.35
C ALA A 196 7.14 -10.80 11.34
N SER A 197 7.40 -9.63 10.73
CA SER A 197 6.55 -9.07 9.68
C SER A 197 6.51 -9.96 8.44
N PHE A 198 7.66 -10.47 8.02
CA PHE A 198 7.80 -11.35 6.85
C PHE A 198 6.97 -12.63 7.02
N LEU A 199 7.04 -13.27 8.19
CA LEU A 199 6.24 -14.48 8.47
C LEU A 199 4.74 -14.21 8.41
N VAL A 200 4.29 -13.07 8.94
CA VAL A 200 2.87 -12.67 8.89
C VAL A 200 2.43 -12.46 7.44
N LEU A 201 3.21 -11.72 6.65
CA LEU A 201 2.92 -11.43 5.24
C LEU A 201 2.93 -12.71 4.39
N ARG A 202 3.91 -13.60 4.61
CA ARG A 202 4.01 -14.89 3.94
C ARG A 202 2.83 -15.80 4.28
N LYS A 203 2.47 -15.91 5.57
CA LYS A 203 1.31 -16.69 6.02
C LYS A 203 0.00 -16.13 5.48
N GLY A 204 -0.09 -14.84 5.29
CA GLY A 204 -1.23 -14.14 4.69
C GLY A 204 -1.26 -14.19 3.16
N GLY A 205 -0.33 -14.89 2.49
CA GLY A 205 -0.28 -15.01 1.03
C GLY A 205 0.25 -13.77 0.29
N LEU A 206 0.67 -12.73 1.03
CA LEU A 206 1.21 -11.49 0.45
C LEU A 206 2.66 -11.61 -0.03
N ILE A 207 3.35 -12.68 0.37
CA ILE A 207 4.69 -13.02 -0.13
C ILE A 207 4.63 -14.43 -0.69
N GLY A 208 4.70 -14.55 -2.02
CA GLY A 208 4.81 -15.81 -2.71
C GLY A 208 6.22 -16.41 -2.61
N SER A 209 6.35 -17.73 -2.82
CA SER A 209 7.65 -18.41 -2.76
C SER A 209 8.67 -17.88 -3.76
N SER A 210 8.23 -17.40 -4.92
CA SER A 210 9.07 -16.76 -5.94
C SER A 210 9.57 -15.37 -5.54
N ASP A 211 8.91 -14.73 -4.57
CA ASP A 211 9.14 -13.33 -4.24
C ASP A 211 9.89 -13.15 -2.91
N GLU A 212 10.12 -14.26 -2.17
CA GLU A 212 10.64 -14.24 -0.80
C GLU A 212 11.96 -13.49 -0.64
N ALA A 213 12.94 -13.73 -1.50
CA ALA A 213 14.27 -13.16 -1.32
C ALA A 213 14.29 -11.64 -1.55
N TRP A 214 13.76 -11.16 -2.68
CA TRP A 214 13.77 -9.73 -2.97
C TRP A 214 12.80 -8.93 -2.09
N MET A 215 11.68 -9.53 -1.67
CA MET A 215 10.79 -8.90 -0.70
C MET A 215 11.43 -8.82 0.68
N TRP A 216 12.18 -9.84 1.10
CA TRP A 216 12.96 -9.80 2.33
C TRP A 216 13.95 -8.62 2.35
N ASP A 217 14.72 -8.46 1.28
CA ASP A 217 15.69 -7.36 1.15
C ASP A 217 15.00 -5.99 1.19
N SER A 218 13.85 -5.88 0.51
CA SER A 218 13.04 -4.66 0.53
C SER A 218 12.51 -4.33 1.92
N LEU A 219 12.07 -5.35 2.66
CA LEU A 219 11.61 -5.19 4.04
C LEU A 219 12.77 -4.81 4.99
N LEU A 220 13.97 -5.36 4.79
CA LEU A 220 15.17 -5.00 5.55
C LEU A 220 15.62 -3.55 5.30
N ALA A 221 15.40 -3.00 4.12
CA ALA A 221 15.76 -1.63 3.77
C ALA A 221 14.90 -0.57 4.47
N ARG A 222 13.76 -0.95 5.09
CA ARG A 222 12.85 -0.03 5.78
C ARG A 222 13.45 0.53 7.06
N ASP A 223 13.07 1.77 7.39
CA ASP A 223 13.32 2.31 8.73
C ASP A 223 12.27 1.78 9.71
N ALA A 224 12.72 0.97 10.67
CA ALA A 224 11.83 0.30 11.61
C ALA A 224 11.05 1.26 12.53
N ASN A 225 11.56 2.46 12.82
CA ASN A 225 10.87 3.44 13.64
C ASN A 225 9.76 4.13 12.84
N LEU A 226 10.09 4.58 11.63
CA LEU A 226 9.15 5.29 10.75
C LEU A 226 8.03 4.37 10.26
N TYR A 227 8.32 3.10 10.06
CA TYR A 227 7.34 2.06 9.80
C TYR A 227 6.25 1.95 10.88
N HIS A 228 6.62 2.07 12.15
CA HIS A 228 5.64 2.04 13.25
C HIS A 228 4.78 3.31 13.31
N GLU A 229 5.31 4.47 12.91
CA GLU A 229 4.52 5.71 12.86
C GLU A 229 3.37 5.61 11.86
N SER A 230 3.60 5.02 10.69
CA SER A 230 2.54 4.79 9.70
C SER A 230 1.45 3.82 10.20
N ALA A 231 1.83 2.78 10.97
CA ALA A 231 0.86 1.91 11.63
C ALA A 231 -0.03 2.65 12.63
N TYR A 232 0.55 3.55 13.43
CA TYR A 232 -0.23 4.37 14.36
C TYR A 232 -1.19 5.30 13.63
N ALA A 233 -0.82 5.82 12.45
CA ALA A 233 -1.71 6.62 11.61
C ALA A 233 -2.91 5.80 11.13
N ILE A 234 -2.69 4.58 10.63
CA ILE A 234 -3.76 3.66 10.23
C ILE A 234 -4.74 3.42 11.40
N TRP A 235 -4.25 3.25 12.62
CA TRP A 235 -5.11 3.00 13.76
C TRP A 235 -5.90 4.21 14.26
N ARG A 236 -5.38 5.41 14.00
CA ARG A 236 -6.10 6.65 14.31
C ARG A 236 -7.11 7.02 13.22
N PHE A 237 -6.96 6.45 12.02
CA PHE A 237 -7.76 6.79 10.87
C PHE A 237 -9.25 6.52 11.09
N ASP A 238 -10.06 7.51 10.78
CA ASP A 238 -11.53 7.43 10.78
C ASP A 238 -12.10 8.51 9.84
N SER A 239 -12.49 8.10 8.65
CA SER A 239 -13.09 8.97 7.63
C SER A 239 -14.62 8.95 7.61
N ARG A 240 -15.27 8.10 8.42
CA ARG A 240 -16.70 7.79 8.32
C ARG A 240 -17.61 9.00 8.27
N ALA A 241 -17.31 10.03 9.07
CA ALA A 241 -18.14 11.24 9.13
C ALA A 241 -18.04 12.13 7.88
N ARG A 242 -17.04 11.90 7.01
CA ARG A 242 -16.73 12.72 5.84
C ARG A 242 -16.99 12.03 4.50
N LEU A 243 -17.23 10.70 4.51
CA LEU A 243 -17.41 9.93 3.28
C LEU A 243 -18.67 10.30 2.51
N GLY A 244 -19.68 10.89 3.18
CA GLY A 244 -20.84 11.45 2.52
C GLY A 244 -20.54 12.62 1.58
N ASP A 245 -19.38 13.27 1.76
CA ASP A 245 -18.93 14.41 0.96
C ASP A 245 -18.14 13.98 -0.29
N LEU A 246 -17.87 12.68 -0.46
CA LEU A 246 -17.20 12.17 -1.68
C LEU A 246 -18.10 12.33 -2.88
N ALA A 247 -17.70 13.24 -3.80
CA ALA A 247 -18.48 13.58 -4.99
C ALA A 247 -18.07 12.77 -6.24
N VAL A 248 -16.90 12.12 -6.22
CA VAL A 248 -16.37 11.41 -7.39
C VAL A 248 -16.91 9.99 -7.50
N PRO A 249 -17.12 9.45 -8.72
CA PRO A 249 -17.46 8.05 -8.92
C PRO A 249 -16.49 7.15 -8.16
N THR A 250 -17.01 6.25 -7.34
CA THR A 250 -16.18 5.42 -6.46
C THR A 250 -16.50 3.93 -6.63
N LEU A 251 -15.44 3.13 -6.82
CA LEU A 251 -15.48 1.67 -6.79
C LEU A 251 -14.84 1.15 -5.52
N VAL A 252 -15.52 0.25 -4.82
CA VAL A 252 -14.95 -0.50 -3.68
C VAL A 252 -14.74 -1.94 -4.11
N VAL A 253 -13.47 -2.39 -4.15
CA VAL A 253 -13.11 -3.77 -4.47
C VAL A 253 -12.88 -4.55 -3.19
N ILE A 254 -13.74 -5.53 -2.92
CA ILE A 254 -13.79 -6.31 -1.68
C ILE A 254 -13.31 -7.74 -1.91
N PRO A 255 -12.13 -8.14 -1.41
CA PRO A 255 -11.76 -9.55 -1.32
C PRO A 255 -12.60 -10.26 -0.24
N GLU A 256 -13.30 -11.32 -0.62
CA GLU A 256 -14.32 -11.93 0.26
C GLU A 256 -13.76 -12.68 1.49
N ARG A 257 -12.45 -13.00 1.49
CA ARG A 257 -11.77 -13.65 2.62
C ARG A 257 -10.75 -12.77 3.32
N ASP A 258 -10.84 -11.45 3.14
CA ASP A 258 -9.90 -10.52 3.77
C ASP A 258 -10.03 -10.56 5.31
N THR A 259 -8.96 -11.01 5.96
CA THR A 259 -8.85 -11.07 7.43
C THR A 259 -8.01 -9.93 8.01
N VAL A 260 -7.29 -9.20 7.17
CA VAL A 260 -6.48 -8.02 7.54
C VAL A 260 -7.39 -6.80 7.66
N VAL A 261 -8.06 -6.45 6.57
CA VAL A 261 -9.14 -5.46 6.58
C VAL A 261 -10.46 -6.23 6.43
N ARG A 262 -11.10 -6.48 7.56
CA ARG A 262 -12.26 -7.38 7.61
C ARG A 262 -13.37 -6.93 6.67
N VAL A 263 -13.96 -7.89 5.96
CA VAL A 263 -15.02 -7.66 4.97
C VAL A 263 -16.15 -6.73 5.48
N PRO A 264 -16.69 -6.89 6.71
CA PRO A 264 -17.73 -5.99 7.20
C PRO A 264 -17.30 -4.51 7.29
N THR A 265 -16.00 -4.23 7.48
CA THR A 265 -15.50 -2.83 7.50
C THR A 265 -15.33 -2.25 6.10
N GLN A 266 -15.07 -3.09 5.10
CA GLN A 266 -15.07 -2.70 3.69
C GLN A 266 -16.50 -2.45 3.18
N GLU A 267 -17.45 -3.26 3.62
CA GLU A 267 -18.88 -3.08 3.34
C GLU A 267 -19.44 -1.81 4.02
N GLU A 268 -18.97 -1.51 5.23
CA GLU A 268 -19.30 -0.22 5.89
C GLU A 268 -18.80 0.96 5.06
N LEU A 269 -17.55 0.90 4.56
CA LEU A 269 -16.99 1.90 3.67
C LEU A 269 -17.88 2.13 2.44
N ALA A 270 -18.25 1.05 1.74
CA ALA A 270 -19.07 1.13 0.54
C ALA A 270 -20.46 1.74 0.82
N ARG A 271 -21.06 1.43 1.97
CA ARG A 271 -22.38 2.02 2.36
C ARG A 271 -22.31 3.49 2.72
N LEU A 272 -21.16 3.96 3.19
CA LEU A 272 -20.98 5.37 3.61
C LEU A 272 -20.67 6.29 2.44
N ILE A 273 -20.21 5.75 1.31
CA ILE A 273 -19.91 6.54 0.11
C ILE A 273 -21.16 6.60 -0.79
N PRO A 274 -21.66 7.79 -1.13
CA PRO A 274 -22.80 7.92 -2.03
C PRO A 274 -22.50 7.28 -3.39
N HIS A 275 -23.42 6.46 -3.88
CA HIS A 275 -23.35 5.81 -5.20
C HIS A 275 -22.10 4.94 -5.43
N ALA A 276 -21.42 4.46 -4.36
CA ALA A 276 -20.30 3.54 -4.51
C ALA A 276 -20.74 2.25 -5.22
N GLN A 277 -20.01 1.88 -6.26
CA GLN A 277 -20.11 0.55 -6.85
C GLN A 277 -19.26 -0.44 -6.07
N VAL A 278 -19.65 -1.71 -6.06
CA VAL A 278 -18.94 -2.76 -5.34
C VAL A 278 -18.64 -3.90 -6.27
N VAL A 279 -17.35 -4.28 -6.35
CA VAL A 279 -16.90 -5.52 -6.97
C VAL A 279 -16.34 -6.43 -5.89
N ARG A 280 -16.79 -7.69 -5.86
CA ARG A 280 -16.31 -8.71 -4.94
C ARG A 280 -15.39 -9.68 -5.67
N ILE A 281 -14.21 -9.96 -5.08
CA ILE A 281 -13.31 -10.99 -5.60
C ILE A 281 -13.38 -12.20 -4.68
N ALA A 282 -13.97 -13.27 -5.23
CA ALA A 282 -14.24 -14.49 -4.47
C ALA A 282 -12.96 -15.26 -4.12
N GLY A 283 -13.00 -15.92 -2.96
CA GLY A 283 -12.00 -16.90 -2.57
C GLY A 283 -10.66 -16.36 -2.08
N LEU A 284 -10.41 -15.06 -2.19
CA LEU A 284 -9.13 -14.39 -1.85
C LEU A 284 -9.28 -13.43 -0.67
N GLY A 285 -8.17 -13.18 -0.01
CA GLY A 285 -8.03 -12.25 1.11
C GLY A 285 -7.25 -10.99 0.73
N HIS A 286 -6.49 -10.48 1.69
CA HIS A 286 -5.72 -9.24 1.52
C HIS A 286 -4.62 -9.32 0.46
N GLU A 287 -4.26 -10.53 0.05
CA GLU A 287 -3.29 -10.83 -1.01
C GLU A 287 -3.84 -10.63 -2.44
N THR A 288 -5.10 -10.30 -2.60
CA THR A 288 -5.81 -10.24 -3.90
C THR A 288 -5.06 -9.47 -4.97
N ILE A 289 -4.44 -8.34 -4.61
CA ILE A 289 -3.67 -7.50 -5.55
C ILE A 289 -2.48 -8.24 -6.18
N LEU A 290 -1.95 -9.26 -5.49
CA LEU A 290 -0.81 -10.08 -5.94
C LEU A 290 -1.25 -11.47 -6.42
N ALA A 291 -2.35 -12.01 -5.88
CA ALA A 291 -2.82 -13.35 -6.17
C ALA A 291 -3.78 -13.41 -7.37
N ALA A 292 -4.52 -12.34 -7.61
CA ALA A 292 -5.44 -12.21 -8.76
C ALA A 292 -5.33 -10.82 -9.41
N PRO A 293 -4.15 -10.43 -9.90
CA PRO A 293 -3.94 -9.11 -10.49
C PRO A 293 -4.84 -8.87 -11.71
N ASP A 294 -5.12 -9.90 -12.51
CA ASP A 294 -6.00 -9.81 -13.68
C ASP A 294 -7.44 -9.44 -13.28
N ALA A 295 -7.98 -10.09 -12.26
CA ALA A 295 -9.34 -9.80 -11.78
C ALA A 295 -9.43 -8.40 -11.18
N PHE A 296 -8.39 -7.96 -10.47
CA PHE A 296 -8.32 -6.60 -9.92
C PHE A 296 -8.18 -5.57 -11.06
N ALA A 297 -7.31 -5.82 -12.05
CA ALA A 297 -7.13 -4.97 -13.22
C ALA A 297 -8.42 -4.84 -14.04
N ALA A 298 -9.13 -5.95 -14.25
CA ALA A 298 -10.41 -5.93 -14.98
C ALA A 298 -11.46 -5.09 -14.24
N ALA A 299 -11.55 -5.17 -12.91
CA ALA A 299 -12.44 -4.32 -12.12
C ALA A 299 -12.07 -2.84 -12.24
N VAL A 300 -10.78 -2.50 -12.16
CA VAL A 300 -10.28 -1.13 -12.34
C VAL A 300 -10.62 -0.63 -13.74
N ALA A 301 -10.18 -1.33 -14.79
CA ALA A 301 -10.35 -0.92 -16.17
C ALA A 301 -11.83 -0.74 -16.55
N GLY A 302 -12.68 -1.72 -16.20
CA GLY A 302 -14.11 -1.64 -16.46
C GLY A 302 -14.80 -0.45 -15.78
N PHE A 303 -14.33 -0.08 -14.56
CA PHE A 303 -14.86 1.09 -13.87
C PHE A 303 -14.37 2.40 -14.46
N LEU A 304 -13.09 2.49 -14.86
CA LEU A 304 -12.53 3.66 -15.52
C LEU A 304 -13.23 3.94 -16.87
N ASP A 305 -13.47 2.89 -17.66
CA ASP A 305 -14.14 2.99 -18.95
C ASP A 305 -15.60 3.46 -18.82
N SER A 306 -16.28 3.09 -17.73
CA SER A 306 -17.70 3.41 -17.50
C SER A 306 -17.93 4.82 -16.96
N ASN A 307 -16.88 5.57 -16.58
CA ASN A 307 -17.03 6.82 -15.84
C ASN A 307 -16.28 8.01 -16.44
N ASP A 308 -15.93 7.98 -17.74
CA ASP A 308 -15.19 9.07 -18.43
C ASP A 308 -14.05 9.61 -17.55
N ALA A 309 -13.19 8.71 -17.07
CA ALA A 309 -12.26 8.93 -15.98
C ALA A 309 -11.21 10.03 -16.22
N TRP A 310 -11.13 10.57 -17.44
CA TRP A 310 -10.16 11.61 -17.83
C TRP A 310 -10.86 12.83 -18.43
N PRO A 311 -10.33 14.04 -18.21
CA PRO A 311 -10.81 15.22 -18.93
C PRO A 311 -10.70 15.00 -20.43
N ALA A 312 -11.68 15.50 -21.19
CA ALA A 312 -11.63 15.47 -22.64
C ALA A 312 -10.28 16.05 -23.10
N ARG A 313 -9.59 15.33 -24.01
CA ARG A 313 -8.38 15.89 -24.64
C ARG A 313 -8.79 17.20 -25.31
N THR A 314 -8.26 18.29 -24.81
CA THR A 314 -8.27 19.53 -25.58
C THR A 314 -7.27 19.34 -26.69
N ASP A 315 -7.75 18.95 -27.86
CA ASP A 315 -6.93 19.01 -29.06
C ASP A 315 -6.36 20.42 -29.13
N GLY A 316 -5.03 20.51 -29.08
CA GLY A 316 -4.35 21.78 -29.23
C GLY A 316 -4.76 22.47 -30.51
N PRO A 317 -4.59 23.79 -30.64
CA PRO A 317 -5.12 24.60 -31.78
C PRO A 317 -4.50 24.31 -33.16
N ASN A 318 -3.88 23.14 -33.36
CA ASN A 318 -3.34 22.72 -34.66
C ASN A 318 -3.89 21.35 -35.06
N GLY A 319 -5.14 21.34 -35.50
CA GLY A 319 -5.67 20.28 -36.32
C GLY A 319 -5.11 20.37 -37.74
N GLU A 320 -3.95 19.77 -38.00
CA GLU A 320 -3.54 19.41 -39.39
C GLU A 320 -3.40 17.90 -39.44
N VAL A 321 -4.42 17.32 -40.10
CA VAL A 321 -4.40 15.95 -40.62
C VAL A 321 -3.45 15.94 -41.82
N GLN A 322 -2.38 15.16 -41.74
CA GLN A 322 -1.71 14.59 -42.93
C GLN A 322 -1.69 13.08 -42.83
#